data_f78e514c6c9f3a1ce058292f58c19e64
#
_entry.id   f78e514c6c9f3a1ce058292f58c19e64
#
_cell.length_a   1.000
_cell.length_b   1.000
_cell.length_c   1.000
_cell.angle_alpha   90.00
_cell.angle_beta   90.00
_cell.angle_gamma   90.00
#
_symmetry.space_group_name_H-M   'P 1'
#
loop_
_entity.id
_entity.type
_entity.pdbx_description
1 polymer ?
#
loop_
_entity_poly.entity_id
_entity_poly.type
_entity_poly.pdbx_seq_one_letter_code
_entity_poly.pdbx_strand_id
1 'polypeptide(L)'
;APDRQAWQWGKSRSLAVGVHMTGLYIGQAVGGFGATVAAMFSWHSAFHWFGIIGIAYSLVLMLALRENPQRVSVEHSSSVGMVKKKPSLLSGLGILISTWAFWIILFYFAAPSLPGWATKNWLPTLFAESLDIPMSEAGPLSTITIAVSSFVGVIFGGLLSDHWVQKNVRGRVYTGAIGLGMTIPALLLLGF
;
A
#
# COMPACT_ATOMS: atom_id res chain seq x y z
N ALA A 1 -32.28 -14.52 13.28
CA ALA A 1 -31.55 -13.34 13.79
C ALA A 1 -30.32 -13.14 12.91
N PRO A 2 -30.08 -11.93 12.35
CA PRO A 2 -28.90 -11.70 11.54
C PRO A 2 -27.67 -11.83 12.44
N ASP A 3 -26.72 -12.60 11.93
CA ASP A 3 -25.55 -13.07 12.64
C ASP A 3 -24.72 -11.88 13.17
N ARG A 4 -24.73 -11.67 14.48
CA ARG A 4 -23.96 -10.59 15.14
C ARG A 4 -22.45 -10.71 14.87
N GLN A 5 -21.97 -11.89 14.54
CA GLN A 5 -20.57 -12.11 14.20
C GLN A 5 -20.21 -11.48 12.85
N ALA A 6 -21.07 -11.51 11.85
CA ALA A 6 -20.83 -10.88 10.56
C ALA A 6 -20.63 -9.33 10.68
N TRP A 7 -21.34 -8.69 11.61
CA TRP A 7 -21.21 -7.26 11.89
C TRP A 7 -19.91 -6.89 12.63
N GLN A 8 -19.42 -7.76 13.50
CA GLN A 8 -18.16 -7.52 14.21
C GLN A 8 -16.95 -7.61 13.28
N TRP A 9 -16.97 -8.54 12.31
CA TRP A 9 -15.92 -8.65 11.28
C TRP A 9 -15.84 -7.43 10.35
N GLY A 10 -16.97 -6.75 10.10
CA GLY A 10 -17.01 -5.52 9.31
C GLY A 10 -16.31 -4.33 9.99
N LYS A 11 -16.45 -4.19 11.31
CA LYS A 11 -15.88 -3.07 12.08
C LYS A 11 -14.37 -3.16 12.27
N SER A 12 -13.83 -4.37 12.43
CA SER A 12 -12.38 -4.58 12.66
C SER A 12 -11.56 -4.67 11.36
N ARG A 13 -12.20 -4.89 10.21
CA ARG A 13 -11.50 -5.02 8.93
C ARG A 13 -10.80 -3.73 8.51
N SER A 14 -11.46 -2.59 8.64
CA SER A 14 -10.86 -1.28 8.33
C SER A 14 -9.70 -0.97 9.25
N LEU A 15 -9.83 -1.27 10.55
CA LEU A 15 -8.75 -1.12 11.52
C LEU A 15 -7.55 -2.00 11.19
N ALA A 16 -7.77 -3.27 10.85
CA ALA A 16 -6.69 -4.19 10.48
C ALA A 16 -5.93 -3.71 9.23
N VAL A 17 -6.64 -3.22 8.22
CA VAL A 17 -6.02 -2.62 7.03
C VAL A 17 -5.26 -1.35 7.40
N GLY A 18 -5.80 -0.50 8.26
CA GLY A 18 -5.13 0.72 8.75
C GLY A 18 -3.83 0.40 9.48
N VAL A 19 -3.83 -0.58 10.39
CA VAL A 19 -2.63 -1.04 11.10
C VAL A 19 -1.58 -1.59 10.13
N HIS A 20 -2.01 -2.39 9.14
CA HIS A 20 -1.11 -2.89 8.11
C HIS A 20 -0.46 -1.76 7.30
N MET A 21 -1.25 -0.77 6.88
CA MET A 21 -0.73 0.40 6.15
C MET A 21 0.22 1.25 7.00
N THR A 22 -0.03 1.38 8.31
CA THR A 22 0.89 2.07 9.22
C THR A 22 2.25 1.39 9.25
N GLY A 23 2.30 0.06 9.29
CA GLY A 23 3.56 -0.69 9.20
C GLY A 23 4.33 -0.42 7.91
N LEU A 24 3.63 -0.30 6.78
CA LEU A 24 4.23 0.03 5.50
C LEU A 24 4.86 1.45 5.49
N TYR A 25 4.17 2.45 6.06
CA TYR A 25 4.71 3.82 6.15
C TYR A 25 5.89 3.93 7.11
N ILE A 26 5.86 3.22 8.24
CA ILE A 26 7.01 3.14 9.16
C ILE A 26 8.20 2.50 8.43
N GLY A 27 8.00 1.39 7.73
CA GLY A 27 9.04 0.73 6.96
C GLY A 27 9.64 1.64 5.87
N GLN A 28 8.80 2.44 5.20
CA GLN A 28 9.25 3.41 4.20
C GLN A 28 10.09 4.54 4.84
N ALA A 29 9.68 5.07 6.00
CA ALA A 29 10.44 6.08 6.72
C ALA A 29 11.81 5.56 7.15
N VAL A 30 11.85 4.35 7.73
CA VAL A 30 13.11 3.69 8.15
C VAL A 30 14.00 3.39 6.95
N GLY A 31 13.42 2.99 5.81
CA GLY A 31 14.15 2.70 4.58
C GLY A 31 14.98 3.89 4.06
N GLY A 32 14.54 5.13 4.30
CA GLY A 32 15.26 6.33 3.93
C GLY A 32 16.63 6.49 4.61
N PHE A 33 16.80 5.91 5.79
CA PHE A 33 18.09 5.92 6.48
C PHE A 33 19.15 5.04 5.80
N GLY A 34 18.77 4.27 4.78
CA GLY A 34 19.73 3.52 3.96
C GLY A 34 20.79 4.43 3.32
N ALA A 35 20.41 5.64 2.90
CA ALA A 35 21.35 6.63 2.36
C ALA A 35 22.34 7.11 3.44
N THR A 36 21.89 7.31 4.66
CA THR A 36 22.74 7.68 5.81
C THR A 36 23.74 6.57 6.15
N VAL A 37 23.28 5.32 6.22
CA VAL A 37 24.15 4.16 6.45
C VAL A 37 25.16 3.99 5.32
N ALA A 38 24.75 4.19 4.08
CA ALA A 38 25.63 4.13 2.91
C ALA A 38 26.71 5.22 2.95
N ALA A 39 26.39 6.43 3.40
CA ALA A 39 27.34 7.52 3.56
C ALA A 39 28.32 7.31 4.71
N MET A 40 27.88 6.70 5.83
CA MET A 40 28.73 6.46 7.02
C MET A 40 29.68 5.26 6.85
N PHE A 41 29.25 4.21 6.17
CA PHE A 41 30.01 2.97 6.05
C PHE A 41 30.31 2.63 4.59
N SER A 42 29.32 2.20 3.84
CA SER A 42 29.31 1.97 2.40
C SER A 42 27.93 1.53 1.95
N TRP A 43 27.65 1.62 0.65
CA TRP A 43 26.38 1.13 0.10
C TRP A 43 26.22 -0.40 0.25
N HIS A 44 27.31 -1.15 0.21
CA HIS A 44 27.29 -2.60 0.47
C HIS A 44 26.84 -2.91 1.89
N SER A 45 27.32 -2.15 2.88
CA SER A 45 26.94 -2.31 4.29
C SER A 45 25.45 -2.03 4.50
N ALA A 46 24.89 -1.04 3.84
CA ALA A 46 23.46 -0.76 3.90
C ALA A 46 22.63 -1.97 3.45
N PHE A 47 22.96 -2.56 2.30
CA PHE A 47 22.26 -3.77 1.82
C PHE A 47 22.43 -4.98 2.74
N HIS A 48 23.64 -5.20 3.28
CA HIS A 48 23.88 -6.29 4.22
C HIS A 48 23.03 -6.14 5.50
N TRP A 49 23.00 -4.96 6.11
CA TRP A 49 22.20 -4.72 7.30
C TRP A 49 20.72 -4.88 7.07
N PHE A 50 20.18 -4.29 6.00
CA PHE A 50 18.76 -4.46 5.66
C PHE A 50 18.42 -5.91 5.31
N GLY A 51 19.33 -6.64 4.64
CA GLY A 51 19.17 -8.06 4.35
C GLY A 51 19.12 -8.92 5.61
N ILE A 52 20.04 -8.70 6.56
CA ILE A 52 20.06 -9.42 7.85
C ILE A 52 18.78 -9.15 8.65
N ILE A 53 18.35 -7.89 8.73
CA ILE A 53 17.10 -7.51 9.41
C ILE A 53 15.90 -8.19 8.73
N GLY A 54 15.87 -8.24 7.39
CA GLY A 54 14.81 -8.89 6.63
C GLY A 54 14.75 -10.40 6.89
N ILE A 55 15.89 -11.08 6.94
CA ILE A 55 15.97 -12.51 7.27
C ILE A 55 15.49 -12.75 8.70
N ALA A 56 15.97 -11.98 9.67
CA ALA A 56 15.57 -12.11 11.07
C ALA A 56 14.05 -11.89 11.22
N TYR A 57 13.50 -10.87 10.56
CA TYR A 57 12.06 -10.60 10.55
C TYR A 57 11.25 -11.74 9.91
N SER A 58 11.73 -12.30 8.79
CA SER A 58 11.10 -13.44 8.13
C SER A 58 11.04 -14.66 9.05
N LEU A 59 12.10 -14.90 9.83
CA LEU A 59 12.18 -15.99 10.80
C LEU A 59 11.16 -15.80 11.94
N VAL A 60 11.04 -14.58 12.45
CA VAL A 60 10.03 -14.21 13.46
C VAL A 60 8.61 -14.42 12.91
N LEU A 61 8.33 -14.01 11.67
CA LEU A 61 7.05 -14.23 11.03
C LEU A 61 6.72 -15.73 10.86
N MET A 62 7.71 -16.52 10.47
CA MET A 62 7.55 -17.97 10.30
C MET A 62 7.17 -18.67 11.62
N LEU A 63 7.70 -18.18 12.75
CA LEU A 63 7.41 -18.69 14.07
C LEU A 63 6.08 -18.15 14.65
N ALA A 64 5.75 -16.89 14.35
CA ALA A 64 4.58 -16.19 14.90
C ALA A 64 3.29 -16.45 14.10
N LEU A 65 3.39 -16.63 12.78
CA LEU A 65 2.23 -16.87 11.94
C LEU A 65 1.81 -18.34 12.00
N ARG A 66 0.71 -18.59 12.70
CA ARG A 66 0.00 -19.87 12.69
C ARG A 66 -1.20 -19.79 11.74
N GLU A 67 -1.29 -20.72 10.81
CA GLU A 67 -2.49 -20.88 9.99
C GLU A 67 -3.69 -21.26 10.86
N ASN A 68 -4.83 -20.62 10.61
CA ASN A 68 -6.07 -21.00 11.27
C ASN A 68 -6.68 -22.21 10.54
N PRO A 69 -6.66 -23.42 11.13
CA PRO A 69 -7.12 -24.65 10.47
C PRO A 69 -8.60 -24.61 10.07
N GLN A 70 -9.41 -23.75 10.70
CA GLN A 70 -10.84 -23.63 10.37
C GLN A 70 -11.09 -22.99 9.00
N ARG A 71 -10.20 -22.11 8.51
CA ARG A 71 -10.33 -21.53 7.15
C ARG A 71 -10.06 -22.55 6.05
N VAL A 72 -9.07 -23.41 6.26
CA VAL A 72 -8.71 -24.46 5.28
C VAL A 72 -9.85 -25.46 5.13
N SER A 73 -10.55 -25.79 6.22
CA SER A 73 -11.70 -26.71 6.19
C SER A 73 -12.92 -26.15 5.45
N VAL A 74 -13.18 -24.84 5.56
CA VAL A 74 -14.31 -24.19 4.87
C VAL A 74 -14.04 -24.08 3.37
N GLU A 75 -12.82 -23.78 2.94
CA GLU A 75 -12.46 -23.78 1.51
C GLU A 75 -12.51 -25.17 0.90
N HIS A 76 -12.08 -26.22 1.62
CA HIS A 76 -12.20 -27.60 1.15
C HIS A 76 -13.66 -28.07 1.09
N SER A 77 -14.50 -27.70 2.05
CA SER A 77 -15.91 -28.08 2.04
C SER A 77 -16.72 -27.36 0.95
N SER A 78 -16.34 -26.15 0.58
CA SER A 78 -16.99 -25.40 -0.51
C SER A 78 -16.57 -25.89 -1.91
N SER A 79 -15.44 -26.58 -2.02
CA SER A 79 -14.95 -27.11 -3.30
C SER A 79 -15.41 -28.54 -3.62
N VAL A 80 -15.97 -29.28 -2.67
CA VAL A 80 -16.40 -30.67 -2.88
C VAL A 80 -17.71 -30.78 -3.67
N GLY A 81 -18.48 -29.68 -3.85
CA GLY A 81 -19.77 -29.68 -4.54
C GLY A 81 -19.76 -29.30 -6.03
N MET A 82 -18.66 -28.77 -6.57
CA MET A 82 -18.56 -28.42 -7.99
C MET A 82 -17.17 -28.78 -8.52
N VAL A 83 -17.06 -29.85 -9.27
CA VAL A 83 -15.93 -30.10 -10.18
C VAL A 83 -15.99 -29.06 -11.31
N LYS A 84 -15.74 -27.80 -11.00
CA LYS A 84 -15.44 -26.80 -12.02
C LYS A 84 -14.02 -27.10 -12.49
N LYS A 85 -13.91 -27.64 -13.72
CA LYS A 85 -12.70 -27.74 -14.52
C LYS A 85 -11.90 -26.47 -14.26
N LYS A 86 -10.71 -26.59 -13.63
CA LYS A 86 -9.85 -25.41 -13.34
C LYS A 86 -9.66 -24.67 -14.65
N PRO A 87 -10.09 -23.41 -14.77
CA PRO A 87 -9.90 -22.67 -16.02
C PRO A 87 -8.39 -22.61 -16.29
N SER A 88 -7.99 -22.89 -17.53
CA SER A 88 -6.62 -22.67 -17.97
C SER A 88 -6.23 -21.22 -17.66
N LEU A 89 -4.98 -20.96 -17.27
CA LEU A 89 -4.49 -19.60 -17.03
C LEU A 89 -4.78 -18.68 -18.21
N LEU A 90 -4.66 -19.19 -19.43
CA LEU A 90 -4.98 -18.47 -20.67
C LEU A 90 -6.47 -18.12 -20.80
N SER A 91 -7.37 -19.02 -20.42
CA SER A 91 -8.80 -18.70 -20.43
C SER A 91 -9.20 -17.71 -19.34
N GLY A 92 -8.55 -17.76 -18.19
CA GLY A 92 -8.70 -16.74 -17.12
C GLY A 92 -8.24 -15.35 -17.56
N LEU A 93 -7.08 -15.26 -18.20
CA LEU A 93 -6.56 -14.01 -18.80
C LEU A 93 -7.50 -13.48 -19.89
N GLY A 94 -8.02 -14.34 -20.77
CA GLY A 94 -8.98 -13.94 -21.77
C GLY A 94 -10.25 -13.30 -21.20
N ILE A 95 -10.79 -13.87 -20.11
CA ILE A 95 -11.97 -13.33 -19.42
C ILE A 95 -11.64 -11.97 -18.78
N LEU A 96 -10.47 -11.83 -18.15
CA LEU A 96 -10.05 -10.56 -17.55
C LEU A 96 -9.92 -9.45 -18.59
N ILE A 97 -9.22 -9.70 -19.69
CA ILE A 97 -8.99 -8.72 -20.77
C ILE A 97 -10.30 -8.34 -21.47
N SER A 98 -11.24 -9.27 -21.61
CA SER A 98 -12.55 -8.99 -22.22
C SER A 98 -13.50 -8.21 -21.31
N THR A 99 -13.19 -8.11 -20.01
CA THR A 99 -14.06 -7.44 -19.05
C THR A 99 -13.72 -5.96 -18.95
N TRP A 100 -14.63 -5.07 -19.37
CA TRP A 100 -14.43 -3.62 -19.34
C TRP A 100 -14.10 -3.08 -17.93
N ALA A 101 -14.71 -3.66 -16.90
CA ALA A 101 -14.43 -3.31 -15.51
C ALA A 101 -12.95 -3.54 -15.11
N PHE A 102 -12.28 -4.54 -15.69
CA PHE A 102 -10.87 -4.78 -15.48
C PHE A 102 -10.01 -3.60 -15.94
N TRP A 103 -10.29 -3.05 -17.11
CA TRP A 103 -9.55 -1.90 -17.66
C TRP A 103 -9.77 -0.63 -16.83
N ILE A 104 -11.01 -0.38 -16.38
CA ILE A 104 -11.29 0.76 -15.49
C ILE A 104 -10.48 0.65 -14.19
N ILE A 105 -10.48 -0.52 -13.56
CA ILE A 105 -9.72 -0.76 -12.33
C ILE A 105 -8.22 -0.65 -12.60
N LEU A 106 -7.73 -1.21 -13.69
CA LEU A 106 -6.32 -1.13 -14.08
C LEU A 106 -5.87 0.33 -14.23
N PHE A 107 -6.61 1.14 -14.99
CA PHE A 107 -6.31 2.57 -15.17
C PHE A 107 -6.43 3.36 -13.87
N TYR A 108 -7.42 3.05 -13.03
CA TYR A 108 -7.59 3.68 -11.74
C TYR A 108 -6.37 3.51 -10.83
N PHE A 109 -5.72 2.35 -10.86
CA PHE A 109 -4.50 2.11 -10.09
C PHE A 109 -3.22 2.52 -10.83
N ALA A 110 -3.16 2.37 -12.15
CA ALA A 110 -1.96 2.67 -12.94
C ALA A 110 -1.69 4.18 -13.06
N ALA A 111 -2.72 4.97 -13.31
CA ALA A 111 -2.57 6.41 -13.55
C ALA A 111 -1.91 7.16 -12.37
N PRO A 112 -2.31 6.99 -11.11
CA PRO A 112 -1.64 7.64 -9.98
C PRO A 112 -0.32 6.97 -9.59
N SER A 113 -0.10 5.71 -9.98
CA SER A 113 1.12 4.98 -9.63
C SER A 113 2.36 5.56 -10.33
N LEU A 114 2.24 5.99 -11.57
CA LEU A 114 3.34 6.56 -12.33
C LEU A 114 3.91 7.85 -11.68
N PRO A 115 3.12 8.92 -11.45
CA PRO A 115 3.63 10.11 -10.78
C PRO A 115 4.04 9.85 -9.33
N GLY A 116 3.31 8.98 -8.63
CA GLY A 116 3.66 8.59 -7.26
C GLY A 116 5.00 7.87 -7.16
N TRP A 117 5.31 7.01 -8.13
CA TRP A 117 6.58 6.31 -8.21
C TRP A 117 7.72 7.27 -8.57
N ALA A 118 7.50 8.15 -9.53
CA ALA A 118 8.45 9.19 -9.91
C ALA A 118 8.78 10.08 -8.70
N THR A 119 7.78 10.63 -8.02
CA THR A 119 7.97 11.48 -6.84
C THR A 119 8.77 10.76 -5.75
N LYS A 120 8.44 9.52 -5.43
CA LYS A 120 9.15 8.75 -4.39
C LYS A 120 10.64 8.52 -4.71
N ASN A 121 10.97 8.33 -5.97
CA ASN A 121 12.37 8.05 -6.37
C ASN A 121 13.19 9.33 -6.56
N TRP A 122 12.58 10.42 -6.98
CA TRP A 122 13.31 11.67 -7.27
C TRP A 122 13.29 12.68 -6.12
N LEU A 123 12.35 12.56 -5.18
CA LEU A 123 12.23 13.49 -4.06
C LEU A 123 13.51 13.64 -3.23
N PRO A 124 14.28 12.57 -2.92
CA PRO A 124 15.56 12.72 -2.22
C PRO A 124 16.55 13.58 -3.00
N THR A 125 16.66 13.37 -4.32
CA THR A 125 17.54 14.16 -5.18
C THR A 125 17.10 15.62 -5.25
N LEU A 126 15.79 15.85 -5.40
CA LEU A 126 15.21 17.18 -5.42
C LEU A 126 15.46 17.93 -4.10
N PHE A 127 15.36 17.26 -2.96
CA PHE A 127 15.68 17.87 -1.66
C PHE A 127 17.17 18.15 -1.52
N ALA A 128 18.04 17.26 -1.99
CA ALA A 128 19.49 17.47 -1.95
C ALA A 128 19.88 18.71 -2.77
N GLU A 129 19.32 18.86 -3.96
CA GLU A 129 19.62 19.99 -4.86
C GLU A 129 18.97 21.29 -4.41
N SER A 130 17.68 21.24 -4.01
CA SER A 130 16.95 22.48 -3.65
C SER A 130 17.33 23.05 -2.30
N LEU A 131 17.75 22.21 -1.35
CA LEU A 131 18.12 22.62 0.01
C LEU A 131 19.64 22.68 0.21
N ASP A 132 20.42 22.29 -0.82
CA ASP A 132 21.89 22.21 -0.77
C ASP A 132 22.38 21.35 0.42
N ILE A 133 21.73 20.18 0.63
CA ILE A 133 22.07 19.25 1.71
C ILE A 133 22.61 17.93 1.15
N PRO A 134 23.44 17.21 1.92
CA PRO A 134 23.97 15.92 1.48
C PRO A 134 22.85 14.88 1.36
N MET A 135 23.03 13.91 0.45
CA MET A 135 22.06 12.84 0.22
C MET A 135 21.76 11.99 1.49
N SER A 136 22.73 11.92 2.41
CA SER A 136 22.56 11.26 3.72
C SER A 136 21.48 11.89 4.60
N GLU A 137 21.17 13.16 4.41
CA GLU A 137 20.12 13.92 5.10
C GLU A 137 18.86 14.02 4.23
N ALA A 138 19.02 14.25 2.94
CA ALA A 138 17.92 14.34 1.98
C ALA A 138 17.11 13.04 1.88
N GLY A 139 17.78 11.88 1.96
CA GLY A 139 17.13 10.56 1.94
C GLY A 139 16.11 10.37 3.07
N PRO A 140 16.52 10.43 4.34
CA PRO A 140 15.60 10.36 5.47
C PRO A 140 14.54 11.45 5.45
N LEU A 141 14.90 12.70 5.14
CA LEU A 141 13.97 13.82 5.10
C LEU A 141 12.83 13.57 4.10
N SER A 142 13.14 13.13 2.89
CA SER A 142 12.16 12.85 1.84
C SER A 142 11.24 11.68 2.22
N THR A 143 11.79 10.59 2.75
CA THR A 143 10.99 9.41 3.11
C THR A 143 10.12 9.64 4.33
N ILE A 144 10.59 10.38 5.33
CA ILE A 144 9.79 10.81 6.48
C ILE A 144 8.67 11.73 6.03
N THR A 145 8.94 12.70 5.17
CA THR A 145 7.93 13.62 4.61
C THR A 145 6.84 12.83 3.88
N ILE A 146 7.21 11.87 3.03
CA ILE A 146 6.25 11.01 2.33
C ILE A 146 5.44 10.16 3.34
N ALA A 147 6.10 9.58 4.35
CA ALA A 147 5.43 8.74 5.34
C ALA A 147 4.40 9.54 6.16
N VAL A 148 4.78 10.71 6.66
CA VAL A 148 3.90 11.61 7.44
C VAL A 148 2.73 12.07 6.58
N SER A 149 2.98 12.56 5.36
CA SER A 149 1.94 13.00 4.45
C SER A 149 0.97 11.87 4.09
N SER A 150 1.48 10.67 3.86
CA SER A 150 0.67 9.50 3.56
C SER A 150 -0.18 9.09 4.76
N PHE A 151 0.37 9.13 5.97
CA PHE A 151 -0.35 8.82 7.20
C PHE A 151 -1.51 9.80 7.43
N VAL A 152 -1.24 11.09 7.27
CA VAL A 152 -2.27 12.14 7.34
C VAL A 152 -3.34 11.91 6.27
N GLY A 153 -2.92 11.63 5.03
CA GLY A 153 -3.83 11.35 3.91
C GLY A 153 -4.73 10.14 4.14
N VAL A 154 -4.22 9.07 4.74
CA VAL A 154 -4.99 7.86 5.07
C VAL A 154 -6.04 8.15 6.15
N ILE A 155 -5.69 8.92 7.18
CA ILE A 155 -6.65 9.30 8.24
C ILE A 155 -7.78 10.14 7.65
N PHE A 156 -7.46 11.24 6.96
CA PHE A 156 -8.48 12.12 6.39
C PHE A 156 -9.30 11.42 5.29
N GLY A 157 -8.65 10.69 4.41
CA GLY A 157 -9.33 9.92 3.36
C GLY A 157 -10.23 8.83 3.91
N GLY A 158 -9.79 8.14 4.97
CA GLY A 158 -10.57 7.13 5.67
C GLY A 158 -11.83 7.73 6.32
N LEU A 159 -11.67 8.79 7.11
CA LEU A 159 -12.77 9.48 7.77
C LEU A 159 -13.81 10.03 6.76
N LEU A 160 -13.32 10.64 5.67
CA LEU A 160 -14.18 11.17 4.61
C LEU A 160 -14.93 10.05 3.89
N SER A 161 -14.24 8.96 3.60
CA SER A 161 -14.82 7.78 2.97
C SER A 161 -15.91 7.16 3.83
N ASP A 162 -15.65 6.96 5.11
CA ASP A 162 -16.60 6.36 6.05
C ASP A 162 -17.83 7.27 6.27
N HIS A 163 -17.63 8.58 6.34
CA HIS A 163 -18.73 9.52 6.42
C HIS A 163 -19.63 9.49 5.18
N TRP A 164 -19.06 9.44 4.00
CA TRP A 164 -19.83 9.46 2.76
C TRP A 164 -20.51 8.13 2.45
N VAL A 165 -19.88 7.00 2.80
CA VAL A 165 -20.51 5.68 2.64
C VAL A 165 -21.79 5.55 3.46
N GLN A 166 -21.88 6.19 4.61
CA GLN A 166 -23.11 6.21 5.43
C GLN A 166 -24.29 6.91 4.71
N LYS A 167 -23.99 7.88 3.83
CA LYS A 167 -25.00 8.62 3.05
C LYS A 167 -25.24 8.01 1.66
N ASN A 168 -24.22 7.44 1.05
CA ASN A 168 -24.28 6.89 -0.31
C ASN A 168 -23.27 5.75 -0.49
N VAL A 169 -23.73 4.61 -0.99
CA VAL A 169 -22.88 3.43 -1.28
C VAL A 169 -21.69 3.77 -2.19
N ARG A 170 -21.84 4.78 -3.06
CA ARG A 170 -20.77 5.28 -3.96
C ARG A 170 -19.77 6.21 -3.27
N GLY A 171 -19.92 6.49 -1.99
CA GLY A 171 -19.05 7.41 -1.23
C GLY A 171 -17.56 7.08 -1.32
N ARG A 172 -17.21 5.80 -1.32
CA ARG A 172 -15.82 5.34 -1.50
C ARG A 172 -15.22 5.71 -2.85
N VAL A 173 -16.03 5.64 -3.90
CA VAL A 173 -15.59 6.01 -5.27
C VAL A 173 -15.34 7.50 -5.35
N TYR A 174 -16.22 8.32 -4.78
CA TYR A 174 -16.08 9.78 -4.76
C TYR A 174 -14.85 10.22 -3.97
N THR A 175 -14.58 9.61 -2.80
CA THR A 175 -13.37 9.90 -2.02
C THR A 175 -12.10 9.59 -2.82
N GLY A 176 -12.07 8.45 -3.50
CA GLY A 176 -10.96 8.08 -4.38
C GLY A 176 -10.79 9.04 -5.56
N ALA A 177 -11.88 9.43 -6.21
CA ALA A 177 -11.86 10.38 -7.33
C ALA A 177 -11.34 11.77 -6.91
N ILE A 178 -11.75 12.26 -5.73
CA ILE A 178 -11.24 13.53 -5.18
C ILE A 178 -9.76 13.42 -4.86
N GLY A 179 -9.33 12.35 -4.20
CA GLY A 179 -7.91 12.14 -3.89
C GLY A 179 -7.04 12.14 -5.15
N LEU A 180 -7.48 11.46 -6.22
CA LEU A 180 -6.82 11.49 -7.52
C LEU A 180 -6.86 12.89 -8.15
N GLY A 181 -8.00 13.57 -8.09
CA GLY A 181 -8.16 14.91 -8.64
C GLY A 181 -7.24 15.94 -7.96
N MET A 182 -7.01 15.81 -6.65
CA MET A 182 -6.08 16.67 -5.90
C MET A 182 -4.60 16.43 -6.25
N THR A 183 -4.25 15.29 -6.85
CA THR A 183 -2.89 15.00 -7.29
C THR A 183 -2.47 15.94 -8.44
N ILE A 184 -3.40 16.32 -9.32
CA ILE A 184 -3.11 17.21 -10.47
C ILE A 184 -2.63 18.58 -10.01
N PRO A 185 -3.37 19.36 -9.20
CA PRO A 185 -2.89 20.66 -8.75
C PRO A 185 -1.64 20.56 -7.87
N ALA A 186 -1.49 19.49 -7.07
CA ALA A 186 -0.30 19.27 -6.27
C ALA A 186 0.96 19.08 -7.15
N LEU A 187 0.87 18.33 -8.24
CA LEU A 187 1.98 18.14 -9.18
C LEU A 187 2.29 19.43 -9.97
N LEU A 188 1.27 20.21 -10.32
CA LEU A 188 1.47 21.50 -10.98
C LEU A 188 2.21 22.48 -10.05
N LEU A 189 1.89 22.50 -8.75
CA LEU A 189 2.59 23.33 -7.77
C LEU A 189 4.04 22.92 -7.52
N LEU A 190 4.36 21.64 -7.72
CA LEU A 190 5.74 21.12 -7.62
C LEU A 190 6.58 21.43 -8.86
N GLY A 191 5.95 21.66 -10.01
CA GLY A 191 6.60 21.94 -11.28
C GLY A 191 6.86 23.43 -11.57
N PHE A 192 6.35 24.30 -10.72
CA PHE A 192 6.57 25.76 -10.76
C PHE A 192 7.28 26.22 -9.49
#